data_b59d5d9147aee63044ad49958f03d43d
#
_entry.id   b59d5d9147aee63044ad49958f03d43d
#
_cell.length_a   1.000
_cell.length_b   1.000
_cell.length_c   1.000
_cell.angle_alpha   90.00
_cell.angle_beta   90.00
_cell.angle_gamma   90.00
#
_symmetry.space_group_name_H-M   'P 1'
#
loop_
_entity.id
_entity.type
_entity.pdbx_description
1 polymer ?
#
loop_
_entity_poly.entity_id
_entity_poly.type
_entity_poly.pdbx_seq_one_letter_code
_entity_poly.pdbx_strand_id
1 'polypeptide(L)'
;MRATTVILAGLTLAFAIVGCGSATPVASFDPASACTTDGRFAGAYPDLEALLPTAFEGKAPDTVDSGRSCTDAALGTLAGAGVDGLRFAGATWALGGTSGVTVAVFEGDGLDASKLLTFYEDGARAARRTEKLQVSDTTVAGTEAKRLDVLGSDGTGQTIVTWPADEPGRVNVLLAADVGDARVAEALEALGSG
;
A
#
# COMPACT_ATOMS: atom_id res chain seq x y z
N MET A 1 23.70 29.69 -23.21
CA MET A 1 23.37 28.89 -22.03
C MET A 1 21.96 28.35 -22.21
N ARG A 2 21.81 27.06 -22.54
CA ARG A 2 20.53 26.41 -22.71
C ARG A 2 20.17 25.70 -21.42
N ALA A 3 19.11 26.17 -20.75
CA ALA A 3 18.59 25.55 -19.57
C ALA A 3 17.79 24.28 -19.96
N THR A 4 18.29 23.12 -19.62
CA THR A 4 17.61 21.84 -19.79
C THR A 4 16.67 21.65 -18.59
N THR A 5 15.37 21.82 -18.83
CA THR A 5 14.34 21.55 -17.83
C THR A 5 14.16 20.05 -17.73
N VAL A 6 14.66 19.45 -16.67
CA VAL A 6 14.41 18.05 -16.31
C VAL A 6 13.04 18.02 -15.63
N ILE A 7 12.05 17.49 -16.35
CA ILE A 7 10.72 17.18 -15.77
C ILE A 7 10.86 15.84 -15.02
N LEU A 8 11.03 15.90 -13.70
CA LEU A 8 10.91 14.75 -12.83
C LEU A 8 9.41 14.43 -12.68
N ALA A 9 8.94 13.40 -13.37
CA ALA A 9 7.64 12.79 -13.12
C ALA A 9 7.73 12.09 -11.75
N GLY A 10 7.31 12.79 -10.70
CA GLY A 10 7.17 12.23 -9.37
C GLY A 10 5.99 11.26 -9.36
N LEU A 11 6.26 9.97 -9.17
CA LEU A 11 5.28 8.93 -8.94
C LEU A 11 4.69 9.17 -7.54
N THR A 12 3.64 9.96 -7.48
CA THR A 12 2.80 10.05 -6.29
C THR A 12 1.87 8.85 -6.31
N LEU A 13 2.25 7.77 -5.62
CA LEU A 13 1.28 6.81 -5.11
C LEU A 13 0.52 7.53 -3.99
N ALA A 14 -0.19 8.57 -4.37
CA ALA A 14 -1.10 9.27 -3.51
C ALA A 14 -2.30 8.35 -3.32
N PHE A 15 -2.34 7.61 -2.23
CA PHE A 15 -3.62 7.35 -1.61
C PHE A 15 -4.17 8.73 -1.22
N ALA A 16 -4.76 9.41 -2.19
CA ALA A 16 -5.44 10.66 -1.97
C ALA A 16 -6.62 10.35 -1.04
N ILE A 17 -6.48 10.71 0.21
CA ILE A 17 -7.63 10.97 1.08
C ILE A 17 -8.32 12.15 0.43
N VAL A 18 -9.42 11.85 -0.24
CA VAL A 18 -10.13 12.72 -1.17
C VAL A 18 -10.79 13.86 -0.41
N GLY A 19 -10.23 15.05 -0.54
CA GLY A 19 -11.05 16.25 -0.59
C GLY A 19 -11.81 16.26 -1.91
N CYS A 20 -13.09 16.60 -1.93
CA CYS A 20 -13.98 16.63 -3.08
C CYS A 20 -13.34 17.28 -4.32
N GLY A 21 -12.80 16.52 -5.21
CA GLY A 21 -12.33 16.89 -6.53
C GLY A 21 -12.79 15.82 -7.51
N SER A 22 -13.31 16.23 -8.66
CA SER A 22 -13.84 15.38 -9.72
C SER A 22 -12.97 14.14 -9.92
N ALA A 23 -13.54 12.96 -9.67
CA ALA A 23 -12.87 11.69 -9.89
C ALA A 23 -12.46 11.62 -11.37
N THR A 24 -11.17 11.66 -11.64
CA THR A 24 -10.63 11.29 -12.95
C THR A 24 -11.10 9.85 -13.20
N PRO A 25 -11.74 9.54 -14.34
CA PRO A 25 -12.15 8.17 -14.59
C PRO A 25 -10.91 7.28 -14.57
N VAL A 26 -10.85 6.35 -13.62
CA VAL A 26 -9.81 5.33 -13.60
C VAL A 26 -10.01 4.52 -14.87
N ALA A 27 -8.97 4.40 -15.70
CA ALA A 27 -9.05 3.62 -16.93
C ALA A 27 -9.48 2.19 -16.56
N SER A 28 -10.63 1.78 -17.07
CA SER A 28 -11.11 0.41 -16.87
C SER A 28 -10.15 -0.53 -17.61
N PHE A 29 -9.67 -1.55 -16.94
CA PHE A 29 -8.91 -2.64 -17.54
C PHE A 29 -9.72 -3.93 -17.43
N ASP A 30 -9.44 -4.90 -18.29
CA ASP A 30 -9.96 -6.25 -18.15
C ASP A 30 -9.05 -7.05 -17.21
N PRO A 31 -9.51 -7.45 -16.01
CA PRO A 31 -8.69 -8.20 -15.06
C PRO A 31 -8.19 -9.55 -15.60
N ALA A 32 -8.91 -10.14 -16.58
CA ALA A 32 -8.53 -11.40 -17.20
C ALA A 32 -7.47 -11.22 -18.32
N SER A 33 -7.21 -10.00 -18.77
CA SER A 33 -6.21 -9.76 -19.81
C SER A 33 -4.79 -9.81 -19.25
N ALA A 34 -3.80 -10.00 -20.13
CA ALA A 34 -2.39 -9.94 -19.77
C ALA A 34 -2.05 -8.64 -19.04
N CYS A 35 -1.10 -8.71 -18.09
CA CYS A 35 -0.65 -7.57 -17.29
C CYS A 35 0.20 -6.62 -18.15
N THR A 36 -0.43 -5.69 -18.81
CA THR A 36 0.23 -4.68 -19.67
C THR A 36 -0.17 -3.24 -19.31
N THR A 37 -1.24 -3.08 -18.53
CA THR A 37 -1.76 -1.78 -18.10
C THR A 37 -2.11 -1.82 -16.64
N ASP A 38 -1.74 -0.77 -15.93
CA ASP A 38 -2.13 -0.55 -14.54
C ASP A 38 -3.60 -0.18 -14.46
N GLY A 39 -4.21 -0.44 -13.30
CA GLY A 39 -5.57 0.00 -13.04
C GLY A 39 -6.11 -0.53 -11.73
N ARG A 40 -7.20 0.10 -11.24
CA ARG A 40 -7.89 -0.34 -10.03
C ARG A 40 -9.36 0.08 -10.05
N PHE A 41 -10.23 -0.78 -9.55
CA PHE A 41 -11.64 -0.53 -9.29
C PHE A 41 -12.19 -1.59 -8.33
N ALA A 42 -13.32 -1.30 -7.70
CA ALA A 42 -13.96 -2.26 -6.80
C ALA A 42 -14.45 -3.50 -7.58
N GLY A 43 -14.09 -4.69 -7.11
CA GLY A 43 -14.45 -5.96 -7.75
C GLY A 43 -13.54 -6.39 -8.90
N ALA A 44 -12.38 -5.73 -9.12
CA ALA A 44 -11.43 -6.15 -10.16
C ALA A 44 -10.86 -7.55 -9.87
N TYR A 45 -10.52 -7.83 -8.61
CA TYR A 45 -10.03 -9.13 -8.14
C TYR A 45 -10.80 -9.57 -6.90
N PRO A 46 -12.02 -10.16 -7.07
CA PRO A 46 -12.87 -10.56 -5.96
C PRO A 46 -12.22 -11.62 -5.05
N ASP A 47 -11.32 -12.43 -5.58
CA ASP A 47 -10.54 -13.43 -4.86
C ASP A 47 -9.61 -12.79 -3.83
N LEU A 48 -8.96 -11.68 -4.17
CA LEU A 48 -8.12 -10.93 -3.25
C LEU A 48 -8.97 -10.07 -2.29
N GLU A 49 -10.05 -9.46 -2.77
CA GLU A 49 -10.96 -8.69 -1.91
C GLU A 49 -11.60 -9.55 -0.81
N ALA A 50 -11.85 -10.84 -1.09
CA ALA A 50 -12.37 -11.78 -0.10
C ALA A 50 -11.39 -12.11 1.05
N LEU A 51 -10.11 -11.79 0.90
CA LEU A 51 -9.08 -11.95 1.95
C LEU A 51 -9.03 -10.75 2.90
N LEU A 52 -9.70 -9.65 2.55
CA LEU A 52 -9.66 -8.45 3.36
C LEU A 52 -10.61 -8.54 4.55
N PRO A 53 -10.28 -7.91 5.68
CA PRO A 53 -11.19 -7.83 6.81
C PRO A 53 -12.48 -7.11 6.43
N THR A 54 -13.60 -7.65 6.87
CA THR A 54 -14.93 -7.05 6.63
C THR A 54 -15.30 -5.95 7.61
N ALA A 55 -14.56 -5.83 8.72
CA ALA A 55 -14.78 -4.79 9.72
C ALA A 55 -13.48 -4.50 10.50
N PHE A 56 -13.32 -3.25 10.91
CA PHE A 56 -12.35 -2.79 11.90
C PHE A 56 -13.07 -1.91 12.94
N GLU A 57 -12.85 -2.13 14.23
CA GLU A 57 -13.58 -1.49 15.33
C GLU A 57 -15.13 -1.54 15.17
N GLY A 58 -15.63 -2.65 14.63
CA GLY A 58 -17.06 -2.86 14.39
C GLY A 58 -17.67 -2.08 13.21
N LYS A 59 -16.82 -1.42 12.40
CA LYS A 59 -17.24 -0.67 11.20
C LYS A 59 -16.78 -1.39 9.94
N ALA A 60 -17.64 -1.44 8.93
CA ALA A 60 -17.25 -1.84 7.59
C ALA A 60 -16.24 -0.82 7.01
N PRO A 61 -15.38 -1.23 6.06
CA PRO A 61 -14.47 -0.31 5.40
C PRO A 61 -15.23 0.76 4.62
N ASP A 62 -14.68 1.98 4.59
CA ASP A 62 -15.22 3.08 3.79
C ASP A 62 -15.00 2.85 2.29
N THR A 63 -13.92 2.13 1.96
CA THR A 63 -13.58 1.78 0.58
C THR A 63 -12.98 0.38 0.53
N VAL A 64 -13.42 -0.41 -0.44
CA VAL A 64 -12.77 -1.67 -0.86
C VAL A 64 -12.55 -1.57 -2.35
N ASP A 65 -11.33 -1.80 -2.78
CA ASP A 65 -10.99 -1.89 -4.20
C ASP A 65 -9.83 -2.85 -4.43
N SER A 66 -9.66 -3.24 -5.68
CA SER A 66 -8.55 -4.07 -6.11
C SER A 66 -8.02 -3.61 -7.47
N GLY A 67 -6.81 -4.01 -7.79
CA GLY A 67 -6.16 -3.55 -8.99
C GLY A 67 -4.89 -4.31 -9.31
N ARG A 68 -4.17 -3.79 -10.31
CA ARG A 68 -2.89 -4.33 -10.74
C ARG A 68 -1.88 -3.23 -11.08
N SER A 69 -0.61 -3.55 -10.89
CA SER A 69 0.54 -2.78 -11.34
C SER A 69 1.35 -3.66 -12.29
N CYS A 70 1.47 -3.22 -13.55
CA CYS A 70 2.07 -3.99 -14.64
C CYS A 70 3.20 -3.24 -15.34
N THR A 71 3.28 -1.93 -15.12
CA THR A 71 4.32 -1.11 -15.76
C THR A 71 5.50 -0.92 -14.82
N ASP A 72 6.70 -0.79 -15.36
CA ASP A 72 7.91 -0.48 -14.58
C ASP A 72 7.72 0.78 -13.73
N ALA A 73 6.96 1.74 -14.23
CA ALA A 73 6.66 2.97 -13.50
C ALA A 73 5.81 2.72 -12.24
N ALA A 74 4.84 1.79 -12.31
CA ALA A 74 3.99 1.42 -11.18
C ALA A 74 4.68 0.42 -10.24
N LEU A 75 5.51 -0.47 -10.77
CA LEU A 75 6.28 -1.44 -10.01
C LEU A 75 7.50 -0.80 -9.31
N GLY A 76 8.06 0.27 -9.87
CA GLY A 76 9.21 0.96 -9.29
C GLY A 76 10.38 0.00 -9.02
N THR A 77 10.89 -0.03 -7.78
CA THR A 77 12.02 -0.90 -7.38
C THR A 77 11.67 -2.38 -7.40
N LEU A 78 10.39 -2.76 -7.36
CA LEU A 78 9.96 -4.16 -7.47
C LEU A 78 10.29 -4.75 -8.84
N ALA A 79 10.19 -3.99 -9.94
CA ALA A 79 10.60 -4.44 -11.27
C ALA A 79 12.07 -4.86 -11.28
N GLY A 80 12.95 -4.03 -10.69
CA GLY A 80 14.38 -4.35 -10.52
C GLY A 80 14.66 -5.54 -9.59
N ALA A 81 13.72 -5.89 -8.74
CA ALA A 81 13.77 -7.03 -7.82
C ALA A 81 13.18 -8.33 -8.41
N GLY A 82 12.82 -8.33 -9.69
CA GLY A 82 12.28 -9.49 -10.41
C GLY A 82 10.80 -9.76 -10.16
N VAL A 83 10.01 -8.71 -9.92
CA VAL A 83 8.55 -8.76 -9.86
C VAL A 83 8.01 -8.12 -11.13
N ASP A 84 7.46 -8.92 -12.04
CA ASP A 84 7.01 -8.47 -13.37
C ASP A 84 5.58 -7.93 -13.39
N GLY A 85 4.84 -8.13 -12.32
CA GLY A 85 3.47 -7.63 -12.15
C GLY A 85 2.93 -7.95 -10.77
N LEU A 86 2.02 -7.12 -10.32
CA LEU A 86 1.31 -7.25 -9.05
C LEU A 86 -0.19 -7.19 -9.25
N ARG A 87 -0.93 -8.03 -8.54
CA ARG A 87 -2.34 -7.81 -8.22
C ARG A 87 -2.42 -7.35 -6.76
N PHE A 88 -3.41 -6.58 -6.44
CA PHE A 88 -3.65 -6.15 -5.06
C PHE A 88 -5.12 -5.92 -4.78
N ALA A 89 -5.48 -6.02 -3.52
CA ALA A 89 -6.75 -5.53 -2.99
C ALA A 89 -6.50 -4.78 -1.69
N GLY A 90 -7.34 -3.78 -1.39
CA GLY A 90 -7.24 -2.98 -0.18
C GLY A 90 -8.59 -2.58 0.38
N ALA A 91 -8.67 -2.54 1.72
CA ALA A 91 -9.79 -2.03 2.48
C ALA A 91 -9.31 -0.87 3.36
N THR A 92 -10.01 0.26 3.32
CA THR A 92 -9.62 1.49 4.01
C THR A 92 -10.71 1.93 4.99
N TRP A 93 -10.28 2.31 6.20
CA TRP A 93 -11.10 2.95 7.24
C TRP A 93 -10.58 4.35 7.54
N ALA A 94 -11.41 5.35 7.30
CA ALA A 94 -11.15 6.72 7.71
C ALA A 94 -11.46 6.89 9.20
N LEU A 95 -10.46 7.38 9.96
CA LEU A 95 -10.56 7.55 11.42
C LEU A 95 -10.79 9.01 11.83
N GLY A 96 -10.99 9.88 10.84
CA GLY A 96 -11.23 11.31 11.01
C GLY A 96 -10.00 12.17 10.71
N GLY A 97 -10.20 13.36 10.18
CA GLY A 97 -9.11 14.24 9.72
C GLY A 97 -8.26 13.61 8.64
N THR A 98 -6.95 13.53 8.87
CA THR A 98 -5.96 12.85 8.02
C THR A 98 -5.67 11.42 8.45
N SER A 99 -6.27 10.97 9.56
CA SER A 99 -6.01 9.65 10.13
C SER A 99 -6.80 8.56 9.42
N GLY A 100 -6.16 7.44 9.18
CA GLY A 100 -6.78 6.28 8.55
C GLY A 100 -5.92 5.02 8.63
N VAL A 101 -6.58 3.90 8.42
CA VAL A 101 -5.95 2.57 8.33
C VAL A 101 -6.37 1.93 7.02
N THR A 102 -5.42 1.38 6.31
CA THR A 102 -5.65 0.56 5.12
C THR A 102 -5.00 -0.79 5.33
N VAL A 103 -5.75 -1.86 5.09
CA VAL A 103 -5.22 -3.21 4.99
C VAL A 103 -5.25 -3.62 3.54
N ALA A 104 -4.15 -4.18 3.07
CA ALA A 104 -4.04 -4.62 1.70
C ALA A 104 -3.37 -5.98 1.61
N VAL A 105 -3.71 -6.70 0.55
CA VAL A 105 -3.06 -7.93 0.12
C VAL A 105 -2.45 -7.67 -1.24
N PHE A 106 -1.17 -7.99 -1.38
CA PHE A 106 -0.45 -7.93 -2.65
C PHE A 106 -0.07 -9.35 -3.08
N GLU A 107 -0.17 -9.64 -4.36
CA GLU A 107 0.21 -10.91 -4.94
C GLU A 107 0.98 -10.71 -6.24
N GLY A 108 2.11 -11.40 -6.36
CA GLY A 108 2.96 -11.37 -7.55
C GLY A 108 4.07 -12.40 -7.49
N ASP A 109 4.48 -12.92 -8.63
CA ASP A 109 5.58 -13.88 -8.70
C ASP A 109 6.87 -13.24 -8.17
N GLY A 110 7.54 -13.97 -7.27
CA GLY A 110 8.76 -13.49 -6.63
C GLY A 110 8.61 -12.38 -5.61
N LEU A 111 7.37 -11.96 -5.28
CA LEU A 111 7.10 -10.99 -4.22
C LEU A 111 7.35 -11.61 -2.84
N ASP A 112 7.93 -10.84 -1.93
CA ASP A 112 8.02 -11.13 -0.50
C ASP A 112 7.86 -9.84 0.34
N ALA A 113 7.68 -10.00 1.65
CA ALA A 113 7.44 -8.89 2.56
C ALA A 113 8.60 -7.88 2.59
N SER A 114 9.85 -8.35 2.44
CA SER A 114 11.04 -7.48 2.46
C SER A 114 11.13 -6.64 1.19
N LYS A 115 10.87 -7.22 0.03
CA LYS A 115 10.84 -6.49 -1.25
C LYS A 115 9.76 -5.43 -1.24
N LEU A 116 8.56 -5.77 -0.75
CA LEU A 116 7.46 -4.82 -0.68
C LEU A 116 7.75 -3.69 0.33
N LEU A 117 8.38 -3.99 1.48
CA LEU A 117 8.81 -2.94 2.39
C LEU A 117 9.86 -2.03 1.75
N THR A 118 10.86 -2.60 1.05
CA THR A 118 11.88 -1.82 0.34
C THR A 118 11.24 -0.88 -0.69
N PHE A 119 10.23 -1.33 -1.41
CA PHE A 119 9.47 -0.47 -2.32
C PHE A 119 8.86 0.76 -1.61
N TYR A 120 8.23 0.55 -0.44
CA TYR A 120 7.68 1.66 0.36
C TYR A 120 8.78 2.56 0.93
N GLU A 121 9.88 1.97 1.39
CA GLU A 121 11.04 2.69 1.93
C GLU A 121 11.66 3.61 0.87
N ASP A 122 11.88 3.10 -0.34
CA ASP A 122 12.43 3.87 -1.47
C ASP A 122 11.49 5.01 -1.87
N GLY A 123 10.18 4.74 -1.90
CA GLY A 123 9.17 5.77 -2.11
C GLY A 123 9.20 6.87 -1.06
N ALA A 124 9.31 6.49 0.21
CA ALA A 124 9.42 7.43 1.32
C ALA A 124 10.72 8.24 1.27
N ARG A 125 11.86 7.61 0.92
CA ARG A 125 13.16 8.30 0.74
C ARG A 125 13.14 9.30 -0.41
N ALA A 126 12.44 8.99 -1.49
CA ALA A 126 12.30 9.86 -2.64
C ALA A 126 11.33 11.04 -2.38
N ALA A 127 10.47 10.93 -1.39
CA ALA A 127 9.50 11.96 -1.05
C ALA A 127 10.19 13.20 -0.44
N ARG A 128 9.89 14.40 -0.96
CA ARG A 128 10.54 15.66 -0.55
C ARG A 128 10.25 16.07 0.89
N ARG A 129 9.22 15.51 1.51
CA ARG A 129 8.76 15.88 2.86
C ARG A 129 9.14 14.89 3.94
N THR A 130 9.84 13.82 3.62
CA THR A 130 10.30 12.86 4.62
C THR A 130 11.41 13.48 5.48
N GLU A 131 11.16 13.58 6.78
CA GLU A 131 12.11 14.08 7.77
C GLU A 131 12.82 12.93 8.48
N LYS A 132 12.07 11.90 8.89
CA LYS A 132 12.60 10.70 9.56
C LYS A 132 12.03 9.45 8.93
N LEU A 133 12.86 8.42 8.89
CA LEU A 133 12.50 7.10 8.41
C LEU A 133 13.20 6.07 9.28
N GLN A 134 12.44 5.11 9.78
CA GLN A 134 12.94 4.02 10.61
C GLN A 134 12.36 2.70 10.17
N VAL A 135 13.23 1.72 9.91
CA VAL A 135 12.86 0.33 9.66
C VAL A 135 13.16 -0.50 10.90
N SER A 136 12.27 -1.39 11.28
CA SER A 136 12.42 -2.30 12.41
C SER A 136 11.75 -3.65 12.14
N ASP A 137 12.18 -4.67 12.88
CA ASP A 137 11.50 -5.96 12.91
C ASP A 137 10.32 -5.90 13.89
N THR A 138 9.26 -6.62 13.58
CA THR A 138 8.07 -6.77 14.42
C THR A 138 7.44 -8.15 14.19
N THR A 139 6.31 -8.41 14.83
CA THR A 139 5.53 -9.64 14.62
C THR A 139 4.05 -9.30 14.47
N VAL A 140 3.34 -10.05 13.63
CA VAL A 140 1.89 -9.99 13.47
C VAL A 140 1.34 -11.39 13.67
N ALA A 141 0.53 -11.59 14.72
CA ALA A 141 -0.02 -12.90 15.11
C ALA A 141 1.05 -14.01 15.20
N GLY A 142 2.27 -13.67 15.66
CA GLY A 142 3.39 -14.61 15.77
C GLY A 142 4.21 -14.81 14.48
N THR A 143 3.79 -14.22 13.36
CA THR A 143 4.53 -14.23 12.10
C THR A 143 5.54 -13.09 12.06
N GLU A 144 6.77 -13.36 11.59
CA GLU A 144 7.79 -12.33 11.38
C GLU A 144 7.28 -11.27 10.40
N ALA A 145 7.44 -10.02 10.76
CA ALA A 145 6.98 -8.86 10.00
C ALA A 145 8.05 -7.76 9.99
N LYS A 146 7.96 -6.87 9.02
CA LYS A 146 8.79 -5.68 8.92
C LYS A 146 7.93 -4.44 9.10
N ARG A 147 8.45 -3.46 9.82
CA ARG A 147 7.79 -2.17 10.09
C ARG A 147 8.65 -1.02 9.56
N LEU A 148 8.01 -0.09 8.87
CA LEU A 148 8.57 1.17 8.42
C LEU A 148 7.77 2.31 9.04
N ASP A 149 8.41 3.16 9.81
CA ASP A 149 7.84 4.40 10.34
C ASP A 149 8.43 5.58 9.59
N VAL A 150 7.55 6.43 9.09
CA VAL A 150 7.90 7.65 8.34
C VAL A 150 7.28 8.85 9.04
N LEU A 151 8.08 9.90 9.26
CA LEU A 151 7.62 11.19 9.74
C LEU A 151 7.88 12.25 8.68
N GLY A 152 6.82 12.94 8.27
CA GLY A 152 6.91 14.09 7.39
C GLY A 152 7.31 15.37 8.11
N SER A 153 7.88 16.31 7.38
CA SER A 153 8.27 17.63 7.91
C SER A 153 7.08 18.51 8.33
N ASP A 154 5.88 18.12 7.96
CA ASP A 154 4.61 18.72 8.40
C ASP A 154 4.04 18.04 9.66
N GLY A 155 4.77 17.10 10.23
CA GLY A 155 4.39 16.36 11.43
C GLY A 155 3.46 15.18 11.14
N THR A 156 3.13 14.89 9.88
CA THR A 156 2.31 13.73 9.52
C THR A 156 3.12 12.45 9.70
N GLY A 157 2.52 11.45 10.35
CA GLY A 157 3.12 10.14 10.59
C GLY A 157 2.53 9.08 9.66
N GLN A 158 3.36 8.15 9.19
CA GLN A 158 2.90 6.96 8.48
C GLN A 158 3.63 5.74 9.03
N THR A 159 2.87 4.70 9.35
CA THR A 159 3.40 3.38 9.69
C THR A 159 2.98 2.38 8.63
N ILE A 160 3.94 1.61 8.14
CA ILE A 160 3.71 0.52 7.17
C ILE A 160 4.23 -0.76 7.80
N VAL A 161 3.41 -1.79 7.83
CA VAL A 161 3.83 -3.12 8.29
C VAL A 161 3.57 -4.12 7.19
N THR A 162 4.57 -4.93 6.85
CA THR A 162 4.48 -5.98 5.83
C THR A 162 4.78 -7.34 6.45
N TRP A 163 3.97 -8.34 6.14
CA TRP A 163 4.20 -9.73 6.57
C TRP A 163 3.75 -10.71 5.49
N PRO A 164 4.39 -11.89 5.41
CA PRO A 164 3.99 -12.90 4.44
C PRO A 164 2.56 -13.40 4.75
N ALA A 165 1.79 -13.68 3.71
CA ALA A 165 0.59 -14.49 3.80
C ALA A 165 0.95 -15.99 3.68
N ASP A 166 -0.06 -16.87 3.83
CA ASP A 166 0.15 -18.32 3.77
C ASP A 166 0.62 -18.81 2.40
N GLU A 167 0.27 -18.08 1.32
CA GLU A 167 0.63 -18.46 -0.03
C GLU A 167 1.91 -17.75 -0.50
N PRO A 168 2.85 -18.48 -1.11
CA PRO A 168 4.06 -17.88 -1.69
C PRO A 168 3.72 -16.79 -2.72
N GLY A 169 4.48 -15.69 -2.69
CA GLY A 169 4.24 -14.53 -3.56
C GLY A 169 3.10 -13.63 -3.11
N ARG A 170 2.48 -13.93 -1.94
CA ARG A 170 1.43 -13.10 -1.36
C ARG A 170 1.93 -12.42 -0.07
N VAL A 171 1.66 -11.13 0.07
CA VAL A 171 2.12 -10.30 1.18
C VAL A 171 0.96 -9.45 1.70
N ASN A 172 0.75 -9.48 3.00
CA ASN A 172 -0.18 -8.60 3.69
C ASN A 172 0.52 -7.30 4.07
N VAL A 173 -0.25 -6.21 4.06
CA VAL A 173 0.23 -4.87 4.42
C VAL A 173 -0.79 -4.15 5.29
N LEU A 174 -0.33 -3.54 6.37
CA LEU A 174 -1.04 -2.49 7.08
C LEU A 174 -0.40 -1.15 6.75
N LEU A 175 -1.21 -0.18 6.35
CA LEU A 175 -0.83 1.22 6.18
C LEU A 175 -1.64 2.05 7.18
N ALA A 176 -0.98 2.74 8.09
CA ALA A 176 -1.61 3.62 9.06
C ALA A 176 -1.08 5.05 8.87
N ALA A 177 -1.98 6.01 8.64
CA ALA A 177 -1.66 7.42 8.50
C ALA A 177 -2.15 8.20 9.72
N ASP A 178 -1.27 8.98 10.35
CA ASP A 178 -1.55 9.80 11.54
C ASP A 178 -2.26 9.01 12.67
N VAL A 179 -1.83 7.76 12.87
CA VAL A 179 -2.36 6.84 13.87
C VAL A 179 -1.27 6.50 14.87
N GLY A 180 -1.57 6.64 16.16
CA GLY A 180 -0.61 6.34 17.22
C GLY A 180 -0.31 4.84 17.36
N ASP A 181 0.88 4.50 17.89
CA ASP A 181 1.37 3.11 18.00
C ASP A 181 0.40 2.14 18.67
N ALA A 182 -0.30 2.56 19.72
CA ALA A 182 -1.28 1.71 20.40
C ALA A 182 -2.40 1.24 19.45
N ARG A 183 -2.86 2.15 18.58
CA ARG A 183 -3.91 1.85 17.62
C ARG A 183 -3.41 1.07 16.41
N VAL A 184 -2.14 1.26 16.03
CA VAL A 184 -1.47 0.40 15.04
C VAL A 184 -1.40 -1.03 15.56
N ALA A 185 -1.01 -1.24 16.84
CA ALA A 185 -0.98 -2.55 17.46
C ALA A 185 -2.37 -3.21 17.49
N GLU A 186 -3.41 -2.46 17.89
CA GLU A 186 -4.81 -2.92 17.88
C GLU A 186 -5.27 -3.34 16.47
N ALA A 187 -4.92 -2.54 15.45
CA ALA A 187 -5.21 -2.88 14.06
C ALA A 187 -4.51 -4.19 13.64
N LEU A 188 -3.23 -4.36 13.97
CA LEU A 188 -2.49 -5.59 13.67
C LEU A 188 -3.07 -6.83 14.36
N GLU A 189 -3.51 -6.71 15.62
CA GLU A 189 -4.18 -7.80 16.35
C GLU A 189 -5.52 -8.16 15.70
N ALA A 190 -6.33 -7.17 15.36
CA ALA A 190 -7.64 -7.38 14.74
C ALA A 190 -7.54 -8.03 13.35
N LEU A 191 -6.47 -7.73 12.61
CA LEU A 191 -6.28 -8.13 11.21
C LEU A 191 -5.37 -9.35 11.03
N GLY A 192 -4.52 -9.65 12.02
CA GLY A 192 -3.65 -10.83 12.02
C GLY A 192 -4.33 -12.12 12.50
N SER A 193 -5.60 -12.05 12.91
CA SER A 193 -6.36 -13.19 13.44
C SER A 193 -7.42 -13.75 12.47
N GLY A 194 -7.38 -13.31 11.20
CA GLY A 194 -8.30 -13.75 10.13
C GLY A 194 -7.74 -14.85 9.24
#